data_1fe4e9cb798b5c86e6317e68bc134c48
#
_entry.id   1fe4e9cb798b5c86e6317e68bc134c48
#
_cell.length_a   1.000
_cell.length_b   1.000
_cell.length_c   1.000
_cell.angle_alpha   90.00
_cell.angle_beta   90.00
_cell.angle_gamma   90.00
#
_symmetry.space_group_name_H-M   'P 1'
#
loop_
_entity.id
_entity.type
_entity.pdbx_description
1 polymer ?
#
loop_
_entity_poly.entity_id
_entity_poly.type
_entity_poly.pdbx_seq_one_letter_code
_entity_poly.pdbx_strand_id
1 'polypeptide(L)'
;MITGIIVAAVVVGCVGIILGFFLGIAGEKFKVETDPREDAILEVLPGNNCGGCGYAGCSGLAAAIAKGEAPVNQCPVGGEPVAAKVGEIMGVSAGASVKKVAFVKCAGTCEKAKQDYEYTGVEDCAAMAFVPNGGPKSCNYGCLGFGNCVKACPFDAIHVVDGIAKVDPKVCKACGKCVAACPKHLIELVPYEAMHLVQCSSKDKGKDVMSACSVGCIGCHLCEKNCPSDAIHVVDNIAYIDQEKCTG
;
A
#
# COMPACT_ATOMS: atom_id res chain seq x y z
N MET A 1 40.24 -47.67 -14.73
CA MET A 1 39.31 -46.57 -14.93
C MET A 1 37.82 -46.98 -14.81
N ILE A 2 37.38 -48.02 -15.53
CA ILE A 2 35.99 -48.47 -15.55
C ILE A 2 35.48 -48.88 -14.14
N THR A 3 36.28 -49.59 -13.37
CA THR A 3 35.93 -49.99 -12.00
C THR A 3 35.67 -48.80 -11.08
N GLY A 4 36.44 -47.72 -11.19
CA GLY A 4 36.26 -46.53 -10.38
C GLY A 4 34.95 -45.79 -10.72
N ILE A 5 34.59 -45.77 -12.02
CA ILE A 5 33.35 -45.16 -12.48
C ILE A 5 32.13 -45.94 -11.95
N ILE A 6 32.20 -47.29 -11.99
CA ILE A 6 31.11 -48.14 -11.48
C ILE A 6 30.94 -47.96 -9.95
N VAL A 7 32.04 -47.93 -9.20
CA VAL A 7 31.97 -47.70 -7.76
C VAL A 7 31.38 -46.34 -7.42
N ALA A 8 31.83 -45.27 -8.14
CA ALA A 8 31.27 -43.96 -7.91
C ALA A 8 29.77 -43.89 -8.22
N ALA A 9 29.33 -44.50 -9.33
CA ALA A 9 27.93 -44.55 -9.73
C ALA A 9 27.05 -45.30 -8.69
N VAL A 10 27.54 -46.40 -8.15
CA VAL A 10 26.87 -47.19 -7.12
C VAL A 10 26.77 -46.40 -5.80
N VAL A 11 27.84 -45.73 -5.38
CA VAL A 11 27.81 -44.91 -4.17
C VAL A 11 26.83 -43.76 -4.28
N VAL A 12 26.86 -43.00 -5.40
CA VAL A 12 25.91 -41.90 -5.63
C VAL A 12 24.48 -42.40 -5.70
N GLY A 13 24.25 -43.52 -6.36
CA GLY A 13 22.94 -44.15 -6.45
C GLY A 13 22.39 -44.58 -5.07
N CYS A 14 23.22 -45.24 -4.26
CA CYS A 14 22.83 -45.62 -2.90
C CYS A 14 22.50 -44.42 -2.01
N VAL A 15 23.34 -43.36 -2.05
CA VAL A 15 23.12 -42.13 -1.29
C VAL A 15 21.79 -41.45 -1.76
N GLY A 16 21.55 -41.39 -3.08
CA GLY A 16 20.32 -40.84 -3.63
C GLY A 16 19.06 -41.60 -3.19
N ILE A 17 19.10 -42.94 -3.17
CA ILE A 17 17.98 -43.77 -2.70
C ILE A 17 17.74 -43.57 -1.21
N ILE A 18 18.79 -43.54 -0.39
CA ILE A 18 18.67 -43.33 1.06
C ILE A 18 18.09 -41.95 1.36
N LEU A 19 18.59 -40.89 0.73
CA LEU A 19 18.09 -39.53 0.91
C LEU A 19 16.64 -39.40 0.44
N GLY A 20 16.30 -39.98 -0.72
CA GLY A 20 14.93 -39.97 -1.25
C GLY A 20 13.94 -40.68 -0.31
N PHE A 21 14.35 -41.82 0.27
CA PHE A 21 13.54 -42.57 1.24
C PHE A 21 13.32 -41.77 2.55
N PHE A 22 14.39 -41.19 3.09
CA PHE A 22 14.28 -40.32 4.28
C PHE A 22 13.42 -39.09 4.05
N LEU A 23 13.57 -38.42 2.89
CA LEU A 23 12.76 -37.25 2.53
C LEU A 23 11.29 -37.63 2.33
N GLY A 24 11.02 -38.82 1.74
CA GLY A 24 9.66 -39.32 1.59
C GLY A 24 8.97 -39.57 2.93
N ILE A 25 9.63 -40.26 3.87
CA ILE A 25 9.11 -40.50 5.22
C ILE A 25 8.95 -39.18 6.00
N ALA A 26 9.94 -38.29 5.90
CA ALA A 26 9.85 -36.97 6.53
C ALA A 26 8.69 -36.16 5.97
N GLY A 27 8.48 -36.17 4.65
CA GLY A 27 7.37 -35.48 3.99
C GLY A 27 6.00 -35.96 4.45
N GLU A 28 5.82 -37.28 4.65
CA GLU A 28 4.56 -37.80 5.19
C GLU A 28 4.40 -37.50 6.69
N LYS A 29 5.48 -37.66 7.48
CA LYS A 29 5.41 -37.48 8.92
C LYS A 29 5.27 -36.04 9.36
N PHE A 30 5.80 -35.09 8.56
CA PHE A 30 5.70 -33.64 8.78
C PHE A 30 4.67 -32.97 7.87
N LYS A 31 3.77 -33.75 7.27
CA LYS A 31 2.65 -33.19 6.49
C LYS A 31 1.79 -32.35 7.44
N VAL A 32 1.76 -31.04 7.20
CA VAL A 32 0.84 -30.14 7.88
C VAL A 32 -0.57 -30.43 7.36
N GLU A 33 -1.47 -30.83 8.24
CA GLU A 33 -2.89 -30.95 7.88
C GLU A 33 -3.42 -29.54 7.59
N THR A 34 -3.65 -29.23 6.32
CA THR A 34 -4.32 -27.99 5.90
C THR A 34 -5.81 -28.17 6.07
N ASP A 35 -6.49 -27.18 6.64
CA ASP A 35 -7.93 -27.15 6.75
C ASP A 35 -8.50 -27.04 5.30
N PRO A 36 -9.42 -27.93 4.87
CA PRO A 36 -10.00 -27.85 3.53
C PRO A 36 -10.68 -26.52 3.22
N ARG A 37 -11.06 -25.75 4.25
CA ARG A 37 -11.58 -24.39 4.11
C ARG A 37 -10.50 -23.41 3.64
N GLU A 38 -9.23 -23.65 4.00
CA GLU A 38 -8.11 -22.81 3.58
C GLU A 38 -7.94 -22.80 2.06
N ASP A 39 -7.99 -23.98 1.43
CA ASP A 39 -7.90 -24.11 -0.02
C ASP A 39 -9.10 -23.46 -0.72
N ALA A 40 -10.32 -23.67 -0.21
CA ALA A 40 -11.53 -23.05 -0.75
C ALA A 40 -11.51 -21.52 -0.63
N ILE A 41 -10.99 -20.97 0.48
CA ILE A 41 -10.82 -19.52 0.65
C ILE A 41 -9.76 -18.98 -0.33
N LEU A 42 -8.65 -19.70 -0.49
CA LEU A 42 -7.57 -19.30 -1.38
C LEU A 42 -8.02 -19.21 -2.85
N GLU A 43 -8.89 -20.12 -3.31
CA GLU A 43 -9.47 -20.08 -4.67
C GLU A 43 -10.34 -18.83 -4.90
N VAL A 44 -11.03 -18.36 -3.87
CA VAL A 44 -11.90 -17.16 -3.95
C VAL A 44 -11.09 -15.87 -3.86
N LEU A 45 -9.94 -15.88 -3.20
CA LEU A 45 -9.08 -14.70 -3.06
C LEU A 45 -8.47 -14.30 -4.42
N PRO A 46 -8.21 -12.97 -4.64
CA PRO A 46 -7.74 -12.45 -5.94
C PRO A 46 -6.38 -12.97 -6.42
N GLY A 47 -5.60 -13.67 -5.60
CA GLY A 47 -4.30 -14.23 -5.96
C GLY A 47 -3.16 -13.22 -6.17
N ASN A 48 -3.39 -11.92 -5.95
CA ASN A 48 -2.40 -10.86 -6.23
C ASN A 48 -1.21 -10.83 -5.26
N ASN A 49 -1.28 -11.56 -4.14
CA ASN A 49 -0.23 -11.61 -3.11
C ASN A 49 0.34 -10.22 -2.74
N CYS A 50 -0.53 -9.19 -2.72
CA CYS A 50 -0.12 -7.79 -2.58
C CYS A 50 0.29 -7.39 -1.16
N GLY A 51 -0.08 -8.18 -0.14
CA GLY A 51 0.20 -7.88 1.26
C GLY A 51 -0.67 -6.76 1.87
N GLY A 52 -1.62 -6.18 1.12
CA GLY A 52 -2.46 -5.07 1.59
C GLY A 52 -3.41 -5.41 2.75
N CYS A 53 -3.64 -6.69 2.99
CA CYS A 53 -4.39 -7.21 4.13
C CYS A 53 -3.54 -7.35 5.41
N GLY A 54 -2.22 -7.11 5.35
CA GLY A 54 -1.28 -7.30 6.45
C GLY A 54 -0.67 -8.70 6.54
N TYR A 55 -1.04 -9.63 5.66
CA TYR A 55 -0.52 -11.00 5.61
C TYR A 55 0.49 -11.18 4.47
N ALA A 56 1.37 -12.17 4.58
CA ALA A 56 2.45 -12.45 3.63
C ALA A 56 1.98 -13.03 2.28
N GLY A 57 0.75 -12.76 1.88
CA GLY A 57 0.15 -13.23 0.63
C GLY A 57 -1.26 -13.76 0.85
N CYS A 58 -1.91 -14.19 -0.25
CA CYS A 58 -3.27 -14.70 -0.18
C CYS A 58 -3.37 -16.02 0.60
N SER A 59 -2.35 -16.87 0.54
CA SER A 59 -2.30 -18.11 1.34
C SER A 59 -2.23 -17.83 2.84
N GLY A 60 -1.41 -16.88 3.26
CA GLY A 60 -1.33 -16.48 4.67
C GLY A 60 -2.65 -15.89 5.20
N LEU A 61 -3.35 -15.13 4.35
CA LEU A 61 -4.69 -14.62 4.70
C LEU A 61 -5.72 -15.75 4.76
N ALA A 62 -5.71 -16.69 3.79
CA ALA A 62 -6.62 -17.84 3.78
C ALA A 62 -6.48 -18.67 5.04
N ALA A 63 -5.25 -19.00 5.43
CA ALA A 63 -4.95 -19.72 6.67
C ALA A 63 -5.45 -18.97 7.92
N ALA A 64 -5.24 -17.66 8.00
CA ALA A 64 -5.68 -16.86 9.13
C ALA A 64 -7.22 -16.77 9.23
N ILE A 65 -7.92 -16.68 8.09
CA ILE A 65 -9.39 -16.68 8.06
C ILE A 65 -9.93 -18.06 8.46
N ALA A 66 -9.35 -19.16 7.93
CA ALA A 66 -9.78 -20.52 8.25
C ALA A 66 -9.65 -20.82 9.75
N LYS A 67 -8.62 -20.27 10.41
CA LYS A 67 -8.40 -20.35 11.87
C LYS A 67 -9.26 -19.38 12.69
N GLY A 68 -9.95 -18.43 12.05
CA GLY A 68 -10.71 -17.37 12.73
C GLY A 68 -9.86 -16.23 13.29
N GLU A 69 -8.57 -16.13 12.92
CA GLU A 69 -7.65 -15.06 13.34
C GLU A 69 -7.83 -13.78 12.53
N ALA A 70 -8.44 -13.86 11.34
CA ALA A 70 -8.74 -12.73 10.49
C ALA A 70 -10.22 -12.69 10.09
N PRO A 71 -10.83 -11.51 9.98
CA PRO A 71 -12.21 -11.37 9.52
C PRO A 71 -12.33 -11.68 8.02
N VAL A 72 -13.50 -12.17 7.59
CA VAL A 72 -13.77 -12.57 6.19
C VAL A 72 -13.67 -11.42 5.19
N ASN A 73 -13.78 -10.17 5.63
CA ASN A 73 -13.69 -8.95 4.82
C ASN A 73 -12.30 -8.29 4.85
N GLN A 74 -11.25 -9.00 5.30
CA GLN A 74 -9.90 -8.45 5.46
C GLN A 74 -9.19 -8.13 4.13
N CYS A 75 -9.63 -8.70 2.98
CA CYS A 75 -8.98 -8.48 1.70
C CYS A 75 -9.43 -7.16 1.03
N PRO A 76 -8.58 -6.09 0.98
CA PRO A 76 -9.00 -4.82 0.37
C PRO A 76 -9.16 -4.90 -1.15
N VAL A 77 -8.41 -5.79 -1.81
CA VAL A 77 -8.45 -5.98 -3.27
C VAL A 77 -9.69 -6.73 -3.71
N GLY A 78 -10.09 -7.74 -2.93
CA GLY A 78 -11.29 -8.55 -3.20
C GLY A 78 -12.59 -7.79 -2.96
N GLY A 79 -12.57 -6.86 -1.99
CA GLY A 79 -13.73 -6.08 -1.62
C GLY A 79 -14.93 -6.92 -1.17
N GLU A 80 -16.11 -6.35 -1.27
CA GLU A 80 -17.37 -6.96 -0.83
C GLU A 80 -17.73 -8.30 -1.53
N PRO A 81 -17.51 -8.47 -2.87
CA PRO A 81 -17.84 -9.73 -3.54
C PRO A 81 -17.02 -10.93 -3.04
N VAL A 82 -15.74 -10.70 -2.70
CA VAL A 82 -14.87 -11.75 -2.16
C VAL A 82 -15.22 -12.00 -0.69
N ALA A 83 -15.47 -10.95 0.08
CA ALA A 83 -15.87 -11.06 1.47
C ALA A 83 -17.17 -11.88 1.64
N ALA A 84 -18.16 -11.68 0.75
CA ALA A 84 -19.40 -12.46 0.75
C ALA A 84 -19.14 -13.96 0.53
N LYS A 85 -18.36 -14.32 -0.51
CA LYS A 85 -18.03 -15.71 -0.80
C LYS A 85 -17.21 -16.39 0.30
N VAL A 86 -16.25 -15.66 0.87
CA VAL A 86 -15.47 -16.16 2.02
C VAL A 86 -16.37 -16.34 3.24
N GLY A 87 -17.34 -15.43 3.43
CA GLY A 87 -18.35 -15.53 4.47
C GLY A 87 -19.23 -16.79 4.33
N GLU A 88 -19.63 -17.14 3.10
CA GLU A 88 -20.38 -18.38 2.81
C GLU A 88 -19.56 -19.62 3.20
N ILE A 89 -18.26 -19.67 2.86
CA ILE A 89 -17.37 -20.78 3.21
C ILE A 89 -17.22 -20.91 4.73
N MET A 90 -17.12 -19.80 5.43
CA MET A 90 -16.94 -19.76 6.88
C MET A 90 -18.24 -19.80 7.69
N GLY A 91 -19.41 -19.72 7.02
CA GLY A 91 -20.72 -19.69 7.68
C GLY A 91 -20.99 -18.41 8.49
N VAL A 92 -20.32 -17.31 8.15
CA VAL A 92 -20.48 -16.01 8.82
C VAL A 92 -20.88 -14.92 7.83
N SER A 93 -21.69 -13.95 8.25
CA SER A 93 -22.01 -12.82 7.38
C SER A 93 -20.81 -11.87 7.28
N ALA A 94 -20.45 -11.50 6.05
CA ALA A 94 -19.46 -10.46 5.83
C ALA A 94 -20.03 -9.11 6.28
N GLY A 95 -19.41 -8.47 7.28
CA GLY A 95 -19.76 -7.11 7.65
C GLY A 95 -19.48 -6.14 6.49
N ALA A 96 -20.24 -5.03 6.43
CA ALA A 96 -20.01 -4.00 5.44
C ALA A 96 -18.58 -3.46 5.53
N SER A 97 -17.85 -3.45 4.41
CA SER A 97 -16.53 -2.86 4.33
C SER A 97 -16.60 -1.53 3.57
N VAL A 98 -16.08 -0.47 4.16
CA VAL A 98 -15.97 0.82 3.46
C VAL A 98 -14.90 0.72 2.39
N LYS A 99 -15.28 0.90 1.12
CA LYS A 99 -14.33 0.97 0.01
C LYS A 99 -13.36 2.12 0.25
N LYS A 100 -12.05 1.84 0.22
CA LYS A 100 -10.99 2.84 0.36
C LYS A 100 -10.23 3.03 -0.94
N VAL A 101 -9.59 4.18 -1.07
CA VAL A 101 -8.69 4.50 -2.18
C VAL A 101 -7.45 5.23 -1.66
N ALA A 102 -6.35 5.13 -2.39
CA ALA A 102 -5.16 5.90 -2.08
C ALA A 102 -5.39 7.37 -2.48
N PHE A 103 -4.95 8.28 -1.62
CA PHE A 103 -5.02 9.72 -1.84
C PHE A 103 -3.66 10.36 -1.62
N VAL A 104 -3.26 11.28 -2.50
CA VAL A 104 -1.97 11.97 -2.42
C VAL A 104 -2.17 13.35 -1.81
N LYS A 105 -1.59 13.60 -0.65
CA LYS A 105 -1.69 14.87 0.10
C LYS A 105 -0.73 15.94 -0.47
N CYS A 106 -0.82 16.20 -1.76
CA CYS A 106 -0.07 17.27 -2.42
C CYS A 106 -0.76 17.70 -3.71
N ALA A 107 -1.02 19.00 -3.84
CA ALA A 107 -1.52 19.65 -5.06
C ALA A 107 -0.46 20.54 -5.74
N GLY A 108 0.78 20.56 -5.24
CA GLY A 108 1.88 21.39 -5.73
C GLY A 108 2.49 20.86 -7.02
N THR A 109 1.81 21.10 -8.15
CA THR A 109 2.31 20.81 -9.51
C THR A 109 3.56 21.63 -9.84
N CYS A 110 4.19 21.36 -11.00
CA CYS A 110 5.34 22.14 -11.47
C CYS A 110 5.05 23.65 -11.61
N GLU A 111 3.80 24.02 -11.92
CA GLU A 111 3.38 25.44 -12.02
C GLU A 111 3.08 26.08 -10.66
N LYS A 112 2.63 25.29 -9.70
CA LYS A 112 2.11 25.76 -8.41
C LYS A 112 3.14 25.77 -7.30
N ALA A 113 4.12 24.87 -7.36
CA ALA A 113 5.21 24.76 -6.40
C ALA A 113 6.50 25.28 -7.02
N LYS A 114 7.22 26.17 -6.31
CA LYS A 114 8.51 26.66 -6.74
C LYS A 114 9.58 25.58 -6.67
N GLN A 115 10.56 25.69 -7.54
CA GLN A 115 11.79 24.91 -7.50
C GLN A 115 12.94 25.84 -7.13
N ASP A 116 13.82 25.38 -6.24
CA ASP A 116 15.00 26.13 -5.81
C ASP A 116 16.19 25.95 -6.77
N TYR A 117 16.21 24.80 -7.45
CA TYR A 117 17.26 24.44 -8.43
C TYR A 117 16.75 23.39 -9.43
N GLU A 118 17.46 23.28 -10.55
CA GLU A 118 17.24 22.22 -11.52
C GLU A 118 18.03 20.99 -11.10
N TYR A 119 17.32 19.86 -10.96
CA TYR A 119 17.94 18.59 -10.57
C TYR A 119 18.23 17.72 -11.80
N THR A 120 19.51 17.40 -11.95
CA THR A 120 20.00 16.44 -12.98
C THR A 120 20.63 15.25 -12.26
N GLY A 121 19.94 14.13 -12.21
CA GLY A 121 20.42 12.94 -11.50
C GLY A 121 19.41 11.79 -11.55
N VAL A 122 19.54 10.83 -10.63
CA VAL A 122 18.65 9.67 -10.57
C VAL A 122 17.26 10.10 -10.10
N GLU A 123 16.25 9.88 -10.93
CA GLU A 123 14.86 10.15 -10.62
C GLU A 123 14.28 9.06 -9.69
N ASP A 124 14.61 9.16 -8.41
CA ASP A 124 14.16 8.27 -7.36
C ASP A 124 13.81 9.09 -6.10
N CYS A 125 12.57 8.94 -5.59
CA CYS A 125 12.11 9.70 -4.44
C CYS A 125 12.89 9.38 -3.16
N ALA A 126 13.37 8.15 -2.99
CA ALA A 126 14.13 7.75 -1.80
C ALA A 126 15.55 8.32 -1.84
N ALA A 127 16.16 8.41 -3.03
CA ALA A 127 17.48 8.99 -3.22
C ALA A 127 17.52 10.48 -2.87
N MET A 128 16.38 11.18 -2.89
CA MET A 128 16.29 12.60 -2.54
C MET A 128 16.61 12.89 -1.07
N ALA A 129 16.62 11.90 -0.19
CA ALA A 129 17.08 12.08 1.19
C ALA A 129 18.56 12.54 1.29
N PHE A 130 19.36 12.28 0.26
CA PHE A 130 20.77 12.64 0.16
C PHE A 130 21.03 13.93 -0.60
N VAL A 131 19.98 14.60 -1.08
CA VAL A 131 20.07 15.83 -1.90
C VAL A 131 19.67 17.03 -1.03
N PRO A 132 20.26 18.22 -1.24
CA PRO A 132 19.89 19.44 -0.49
C PRO A 132 18.38 19.66 -0.48
N ASN A 133 17.84 20.04 0.67
CA ASN A 133 16.41 20.23 0.93
C ASN A 133 15.51 19.00 0.65
N GLY A 134 16.09 17.80 0.49
CA GLY A 134 15.33 16.59 0.17
C GLY A 134 14.63 16.64 -1.18
N GLY A 135 15.20 17.40 -2.15
CA GLY A 135 14.73 17.52 -3.52
C GLY A 135 14.67 18.96 -4.04
N PRO A 136 14.40 19.13 -5.36
CA PRO A 136 14.48 20.44 -6.03
C PRO A 136 13.35 21.41 -5.68
N LYS A 137 12.22 20.94 -5.11
CA LYS A 137 11.09 21.80 -4.75
C LYS A 137 11.38 22.56 -3.46
N SER A 138 11.02 23.85 -3.40
CA SER A 138 11.11 24.69 -2.20
C SER A 138 10.28 24.15 -1.04
N CYS A 139 9.23 23.40 -1.31
CA CYS A 139 8.42 22.71 -0.30
C CYS A 139 9.04 21.37 0.09
N ASN A 140 9.58 21.28 1.30
CA ASN A 140 10.19 20.05 1.82
C ASN A 140 9.19 18.91 2.06
N TYR A 141 7.91 19.20 2.14
CA TYR A 141 6.83 18.25 2.37
C TYR A 141 6.14 17.80 1.08
N GLY A 142 6.45 18.43 -0.07
CA GLY A 142 5.74 18.18 -1.33
C GLY A 142 6.13 16.89 -2.03
N CYS A 143 5.26 16.46 -2.97
CA CYS A 143 5.55 15.36 -3.86
C CYS A 143 6.69 15.71 -4.81
N LEU A 144 7.66 14.80 -4.92
CA LEU A 144 8.86 14.98 -5.77
C LEU A 144 8.60 14.68 -7.25
N GLY A 145 7.61 13.82 -7.54
CA GLY A 145 7.24 13.51 -8.92
C GLY A 145 8.08 12.43 -9.60
N PHE A 146 8.99 11.74 -8.91
CA PHE A 146 9.87 10.72 -9.52
C PHE A 146 9.26 9.31 -9.62
N GLY A 147 8.00 9.11 -9.19
CA GLY A 147 7.21 7.94 -9.53
C GLY A 147 7.53 6.64 -8.78
N ASN A 148 8.18 6.64 -7.61
CA ASN A 148 8.39 5.41 -6.82
C ASN A 148 7.06 4.72 -6.48
N CYS A 149 6.01 5.50 -6.19
CA CYS A 149 4.66 5.01 -5.96
C CYS A 149 4.01 4.42 -7.23
N VAL A 150 4.35 4.94 -8.42
CA VAL A 150 3.89 4.41 -9.72
C VAL A 150 4.52 3.04 -9.96
N LYS A 151 5.85 2.94 -9.81
CA LYS A 151 6.59 1.67 -9.95
C LYS A 151 6.10 0.58 -8.97
N ALA A 152 5.62 0.99 -7.79
CA ALA A 152 5.11 0.07 -6.78
C ALA A 152 3.66 -0.38 -7.01
N CYS A 153 2.91 0.28 -7.89
CA CYS A 153 1.50 0.00 -8.11
C CYS A 153 1.29 -1.16 -9.10
N PRO A 154 0.77 -2.33 -8.67
CA PRO A 154 0.55 -3.46 -9.58
C PRO A 154 -0.74 -3.31 -10.42
N PHE A 155 -1.54 -2.27 -10.17
CA PHE A 155 -2.85 -2.07 -10.80
C PHE A 155 -2.88 -0.88 -11.77
N ASP A 156 -1.73 -0.24 -12.00
CA ASP A 156 -1.62 0.95 -12.84
C ASP A 156 -2.61 2.08 -12.46
N ALA A 157 -2.87 2.22 -11.16
CA ALA A 157 -3.86 3.15 -10.62
C ALA A 157 -3.27 4.51 -10.20
N ILE A 158 -1.97 4.72 -10.35
CA ILE A 158 -1.28 5.95 -9.93
C ILE A 158 -0.27 6.36 -10.98
N HIS A 159 -0.30 7.63 -11.37
CA HIS A 159 0.57 8.20 -12.40
C HIS A 159 1.16 9.51 -11.92
N VAL A 160 2.32 9.91 -12.48
CA VAL A 160 2.85 11.27 -12.29
C VAL A 160 2.28 12.17 -13.38
N VAL A 161 1.57 13.19 -12.95
CA VAL A 161 0.96 14.20 -13.83
C VAL A 161 1.33 15.58 -13.30
N ASP A 162 1.90 16.44 -14.13
CA ASP A 162 2.36 17.79 -13.78
C ASP A 162 3.32 17.80 -12.58
N GLY A 163 4.20 16.80 -12.48
CA GLY A 163 5.22 16.70 -11.42
C GLY A 163 4.71 16.30 -10.04
N ILE A 164 3.49 15.76 -9.94
CA ILE A 164 2.93 15.14 -8.72
C ILE A 164 2.26 13.81 -9.05
N ALA A 165 2.24 12.92 -8.06
CA ALA A 165 1.48 11.67 -8.19
C ALA A 165 -0.03 11.96 -8.10
N LYS A 166 -0.81 11.35 -9.00
CA LYS A 166 -2.28 11.38 -9.00
C LYS A 166 -2.79 9.95 -9.06
N VAL A 167 -3.83 9.64 -8.30
CA VAL A 167 -4.46 8.32 -8.23
C VAL A 167 -5.77 8.33 -9.00
N ASP A 168 -5.99 7.28 -9.82
CA ASP A 168 -7.32 7.00 -10.37
C ASP A 168 -8.12 6.18 -9.33
N PRO A 169 -9.16 6.77 -8.71
CA PRO A 169 -9.94 6.10 -7.68
C PRO A 169 -10.77 4.92 -8.21
N LYS A 170 -11.07 4.87 -9.52
CA LYS A 170 -11.83 3.78 -10.13
C LYS A 170 -11.01 2.51 -10.26
N VAL A 171 -9.72 2.64 -10.57
CA VAL A 171 -8.77 1.55 -10.76
C VAL A 171 -8.13 1.12 -9.43
N CYS A 172 -7.98 2.05 -8.49
CA CYS A 172 -7.31 1.82 -7.21
C CYS A 172 -7.99 0.71 -6.38
N LYS A 173 -7.18 -0.24 -5.90
CA LYS A 173 -7.60 -1.38 -5.05
C LYS A 173 -7.22 -1.22 -3.57
N ALA A 174 -6.77 -0.04 -3.15
CA ALA A 174 -6.38 0.25 -1.76
C ALA A 174 -5.34 -0.72 -1.15
N CYS A 175 -4.47 -1.32 -1.96
CA CYS A 175 -3.51 -2.33 -1.50
C CYS A 175 -2.35 -1.78 -0.65
N GLY A 176 -2.22 -0.45 -0.51
CA GLY A 176 -1.23 0.20 0.34
C GLY A 176 0.21 0.24 -0.18
N LYS A 177 0.55 -0.43 -1.29
CA LYS A 177 1.94 -0.46 -1.81
C LYS A 177 2.51 0.93 -2.11
N CYS A 178 1.71 1.83 -2.68
CA CYS A 178 2.11 3.22 -2.93
C CYS A 178 2.32 4.02 -1.64
N VAL A 179 1.56 3.70 -0.57
CA VAL A 179 1.73 4.31 0.77
C VAL A 179 3.09 3.95 1.32
N ALA A 180 3.46 2.66 1.31
CA ALA A 180 4.76 2.16 1.78
C ALA A 180 5.94 2.66 0.92
N ALA A 181 5.71 2.83 -0.40
CA ALA A 181 6.76 3.29 -1.33
C ALA A 181 7.04 4.79 -1.29
N CYS A 182 6.20 5.60 -0.62
CA CYS A 182 6.37 7.04 -0.55
C CYS A 182 7.30 7.45 0.60
N PRO A 183 8.54 7.90 0.35
CA PRO A 183 9.47 8.24 1.44
C PRO A 183 9.06 9.51 2.20
N LYS A 184 8.19 10.34 1.61
CA LYS A 184 7.64 11.54 2.26
C LYS A 184 6.28 11.29 2.93
N HIS A 185 5.76 10.06 2.95
CA HIS A 185 4.50 9.66 3.57
C HIS A 185 3.29 10.52 3.15
N LEU A 186 3.24 10.86 1.85
CA LEU A 186 2.21 11.73 1.28
C LEU A 186 0.94 10.99 0.89
N ILE A 187 0.95 9.68 0.90
CA ILE A 187 -0.15 8.86 0.40
C ILE A 187 -0.80 8.16 1.59
N GLU A 188 -2.11 8.30 1.68
CA GLU A 188 -2.94 7.63 2.69
C GLU A 188 -4.15 6.96 2.05
N LEU A 189 -4.78 6.04 2.78
CA LEU A 189 -6.01 5.40 2.35
C LEU A 189 -7.19 6.13 2.96
N VAL A 190 -8.04 6.68 2.10
CA VAL A 190 -9.26 7.42 2.49
C VAL A 190 -10.50 6.68 2.00
N PRO A 191 -11.69 6.91 2.61
CA PRO A 191 -12.95 6.41 2.08
C PRO A 191 -13.14 6.86 0.63
N TYR A 192 -13.66 5.97 -0.23
CA TYR A 192 -13.91 6.28 -1.65
C TYR A 192 -14.89 7.44 -1.83
N GLU A 193 -15.85 7.57 -0.92
CA GLU A 193 -16.90 8.58 -0.93
C GLU A 193 -16.51 9.88 -0.23
N ALA A 194 -15.25 9.99 0.25
CA ALA A 194 -14.78 11.20 0.90
C ALA A 194 -14.85 12.41 -0.04
N MET A 195 -15.74 13.37 0.26
CA MET A 195 -15.98 14.54 -0.59
C MET A 195 -14.94 15.64 -0.39
N HIS A 196 -14.44 15.80 0.81
CA HIS A 196 -13.50 16.85 1.17
C HIS A 196 -12.19 16.24 1.71
N LEU A 197 -11.07 16.59 1.06
CA LEU A 197 -9.74 16.11 1.39
C LEU A 197 -8.73 17.26 1.31
N VAL A 198 -7.78 17.30 2.25
CA VAL A 198 -6.74 18.34 2.25
C VAL A 198 -5.56 17.87 1.41
N GLN A 199 -5.30 18.55 0.30
CA GLN A 199 -4.20 18.25 -0.62
C GLN A 199 -2.91 19.00 -0.27
N CYS A 200 -2.53 18.99 1.00
CA CYS A 200 -1.28 19.57 1.48
C CYS A 200 -0.75 18.74 2.65
N SER A 201 0.56 18.76 2.85
CA SER A 201 1.26 18.10 3.97
C SER A 201 2.30 19.02 4.61
N SER A 202 2.38 20.29 4.20
CA SER A 202 3.36 21.23 4.76
C SER A 202 3.00 21.59 6.20
N LYS A 203 3.99 21.47 7.07
CA LYS A 203 3.91 21.90 8.47
C LYS A 203 4.56 23.28 8.71
N ASP A 204 5.03 23.91 7.63
CA ASP A 204 5.64 25.23 7.68
C ASP A 204 4.60 26.30 8.06
N LYS A 205 5.09 27.44 8.51
CA LYS A 205 4.25 28.60 8.78
C LYS A 205 3.65 29.13 7.48
N GLY A 206 2.45 29.68 7.53
CA GLY A 206 1.71 30.13 6.35
C GLY A 206 2.49 31.05 5.41
N LYS A 207 3.38 31.93 5.94
CA LYS A 207 4.25 32.80 5.13
C LYS A 207 5.24 31.98 4.29
N ASP A 208 5.84 30.96 4.87
CA ASP A 208 6.82 30.09 4.20
C ASP A 208 6.12 29.21 3.16
N VAL A 209 4.93 28.69 3.49
CA VAL A 209 4.09 27.95 2.55
C VAL A 209 3.73 28.79 1.33
N MET A 210 3.28 30.05 1.53
CA MET A 210 2.94 30.96 0.41
C MET A 210 4.14 31.28 -0.47
N SER A 211 5.36 31.30 0.10
CA SER A 211 6.57 31.52 -0.67
C SER A 211 6.97 30.32 -1.52
N ALA A 212 6.65 29.09 -1.08
CA ALA A 212 7.03 27.83 -1.72
C ALA A 212 5.94 27.24 -2.65
N CYS A 213 4.65 27.48 -2.37
CA CYS A 213 3.53 26.86 -3.11
C CYS A 213 2.28 27.74 -3.09
N SER A 214 1.72 28.01 -4.26
CA SER A 214 0.53 28.89 -4.41
C SER A 214 -0.78 28.23 -3.93
N VAL A 215 -0.80 26.90 -3.69
CA VAL A 215 -1.99 26.13 -3.29
C VAL A 215 -1.81 25.41 -1.95
N GLY A 216 -0.74 25.71 -1.21
CA GLY A 216 -0.47 25.11 0.07
C GLY A 216 -1.46 25.56 1.16
N CYS A 217 -1.72 24.68 2.12
CA CYS A 217 -2.48 25.06 3.33
C CYS A 217 -1.63 25.98 4.21
N ILE A 218 -2.14 27.16 4.53
CA ILE A 218 -1.43 28.16 5.34
C ILE A 218 -1.78 28.11 6.83
N GLY A 219 -2.57 27.12 7.25
CA GLY A 219 -2.98 26.97 8.64
C GLY A 219 -3.79 28.13 9.22
N CYS A 220 -4.61 28.79 8.40
CA CYS A 220 -5.34 30.01 8.79
C CYS A 220 -6.57 29.78 9.69
N HIS A 221 -6.92 28.54 9.99
CA HIS A 221 -8.07 28.13 10.80
C HIS A 221 -9.45 28.57 10.26
N LEU A 222 -9.55 29.12 9.06
CA LEU A 222 -10.84 29.54 8.50
C LEU A 222 -11.78 28.36 8.26
N CYS A 223 -11.27 27.24 7.75
CA CYS A 223 -12.07 26.03 7.55
C CYS A 223 -12.55 25.43 8.88
N GLU A 224 -11.71 25.42 9.90
CA GLU A 224 -12.07 24.95 11.24
C GLU A 224 -13.19 25.81 11.87
N LYS A 225 -13.06 27.12 11.79
CA LYS A 225 -14.07 28.07 12.35
C LYS A 225 -15.43 28.00 11.63
N ASN A 226 -15.44 27.62 10.35
CA ASN A 226 -16.66 27.58 9.53
C ASN A 226 -17.23 26.18 9.34
N CYS A 227 -16.64 25.15 9.96
CA CYS A 227 -17.14 23.79 9.83
C CYS A 227 -18.34 23.56 10.77
N PRO A 228 -19.55 23.29 10.21
CA PRO A 228 -20.74 23.12 11.03
C PRO A 228 -20.76 21.80 11.81
N SER A 229 -20.06 20.78 11.33
CA SER A 229 -19.99 19.44 11.94
C SER A 229 -18.75 19.22 12.85
N ASP A 230 -17.95 20.27 13.10
CA ASP A 230 -16.69 20.17 13.85
C ASP A 230 -15.79 19.02 13.36
N ALA A 231 -15.76 18.82 12.04
CA ALA A 231 -14.98 17.77 11.39
C ALA A 231 -13.59 18.24 10.96
N ILE A 232 -13.29 19.55 11.00
CA ILE A 232 -12.05 20.11 10.50
C ILE A 232 -11.25 20.73 11.66
N HIS A 233 -10.02 20.26 11.83
CA HIS A 233 -9.09 20.77 12.81
C HIS A 233 -7.77 21.15 12.15
N VAL A 234 -7.10 22.19 12.66
CA VAL A 234 -5.76 22.58 12.20
C VAL A 234 -4.74 22.17 13.26
N VAL A 235 -3.90 21.22 12.87
CA VAL A 235 -2.82 20.69 13.71
C VAL A 235 -1.50 20.85 12.96
N ASP A 236 -0.44 21.27 13.63
CA ASP A 236 0.88 21.48 13.02
C ASP A 236 0.83 22.37 11.75
N ASN A 237 0.07 23.47 11.78
CA ASN A 237 -0.15 24.40 10.66
C ASN A 237 -0.84 23.82 9.43
N ILE A 238 -1.44 22.64 9.51
CA ILE A 238 -2.16 22.01 8.41
C ILE A 238 -3.58 21.61 8.84
N ALA A 239 -4.55 21.78 7.95
CA ALA A 239 -5.90 21.33 8.18
C ALA A 239 -6.01 19.80 8.05
N TYR A 240 -6.76 19.18 8.92
CA TYR A 240 -7.12 17.78 8.93
C TYR A 240 -8.65 17.65 8.94
N ILE A 241 -9.20 16.71 8.17
CA ILE A 241 -10.63 16.47 8.12
C ILE A 241 -10.93 15.06 8.64
N ASP A 242 -11.72 15.01 9.69
CA ASP A 242 -12.27 13.77 10.23
C ASP A 242 -13.40 13.30 9.29
N GLN A 243 -13.16 12.20 8.57
CA GLN A 243 -14.11 11.66 7.60
C GLN A 243 -15.34 11.02 8.24
N GLU A 244 -15.28 10.67 9.52
CA GLU A 244 -16.43 10.11 10.25
C GLU A 244 -17.43 11.19 10.67
N LYS A 245 -16.94 12.41 10.92
CA LYS A 245 -17.76 13.58 11.28
C LYS A 245 -18.18 14.43 10.09
N CYS A 246 -17.44 14.32 8.96
CA CYS A 246 -17.73 15.14 7.79
C CYS A 246 -19.03 14.75 7.12
N THR A 247 -19.95 15.70 7.02
CA THR A 247 -21.27 15.49 6.39
C THR A 247 -21.35 15.97 4.95
N GLY A 248 -20.25 16.53 4.39
CA GLY A 248 -20.18 17.06 3.03
C GLY A 248 -20.33 18.57 2.93
#